data_aea5e74b69dda55ca1a36a77a135681d
#
_entry.id   aea5e74b69dda55ca1a36a77a135681d
#
_cell.length_a   1.000
_cell.length_b   1.000
_cell.length_c   1.000
_cell.angle_alpha   90.00
_cell.angle_beta   90.00
_cell.angle_gamma   90.00
#
_symmetry.space_group_name_H-M   'P 1'
#
loop_
_entity.id
_entity.type
_entity.pdbx_description
1 polymer ?
#
loop_
_entity_poly.entity_id
_entity_poly.type
_entity_poly.pdbx_seq_one_letter_code
_entity_poly.pdbx_strand_id
1 'polypeptide(L)'
;MENKIITDLNKNLDIKYHPNIKGVQIIEGKNNFPISWLNQQGYCEYQLYLQYFQGVKVGETQAMTTGTKVHNQLEEKFQESATPATFDEVLEFSKTEKTVTREMFVISPEYGIRGFIDEIWMTPDEFVIIDDKPGNQAYGSTINQVRAYCLAFKNMINDKRN
;
A
#
# COMPACT_ATOMS: atom_id res chain seq x y z
N MET A 1 12.60 -8.83 -17.02
CA MET A 1 11.60 -8.42 -16.01
C MET A 1 11.17 -9.65 -15.24
N GLU A 2 11.30 -9.62 -13.94
CA GLU A 2 10.89 -10.72 -13.07
C GLU A 2 9.80 -10.29 -12.09
N ASN A 3 8.81 -11.14 -11.88
CA ASN A 3 7.77 -10.98 -10.89
C ASN A 3 8.19 -11.69 -9.59
N LYS A 4 8.19 -10.99 -8.46
CA LYS A 4 8.59 -11.51 -7.15
C LYS A 4 7.53 -11.30 -6.09
N ILE A 5 7.29 -12.32 -5.27
CA ILE A 5 6.47 -12.24 -4.06
C ILE A 5 7.41 -12.09 -2.87
N ILE A 6 7.27 -10.99 -2.13
CA ILE A 6 8.09 -10.73 -0.94
C ILE A 6 7.53 -11.49 0.25
N THR A 7 8.34 -12.33 0.89
CA THR A 7 7.89 -13.29 1.90
C THR A 7 8.16 -12.88 3.34
N ASP A 8 8.91 -11.80 3.58
CA ASP A 8 9.42 -11.45 4.92
C ASP A 8 9.09 -10.04 5.39
N LEU A 9 8.08 -9.42 4.81
CA LEU A 9 7.57 -8.13 5.29
C LEU A 9 6.84 -8.31 6.64
N ASN A 10 6.97 -7.34 7.54
CA ASN A 10 6.33 -7.27 8.87
C ASN A 10 6.82 -8.25 9.93
N LYS A 11 7.99 -8.81 9.79
CA LYS A 11 8.59 -9.60 10.86
C LYS A 11 9.06 -8.64 11.98
N ASN A 12 8.62 -8.92 13.22
CA ASN A 12 9.10 -8.28 14.45
C ASN A 12 8.60 -6.87 14.80
N LEU A 13 7.40 -6.46 14.33
CA LEU A 13 6.78 -5.22 14.78
C LEU A 13 5.87 -5.46 16.00
N ASP A 14 6.00 -4.62 17.04
CA ASP A 14 5.03 -4.58 18.15
C ASP A 14 3.78 -3.82 17.69
N ILE A 15 2.76 -4.57 17.31
CA ILE A 15 1.50 -4.05 16.78
C ILE A 15 0.39 -4.26 17.80
N LYS A 16 -0.26 -3.17 18.23
CA LYS A 16 -1.46 -3.17 19.05
C LYS A 16 -2.59 -2.44 18.33
N TYR A 17 -3.82 -2.77 18.69
CA TYR A 17 -5.00 -2.07 18.15
C TYR A 17 -5.37 -0.89 19.04
N HIS A 18 -5.78 0.22 18.42
CA HIS A 18 -6.28 1.36 19.16
C HIS A 18 -7.62 1.00 19.84
N PRO A 19 -7.80 1.30 21.15
CA PRO A 19 -8.97 0.82 21.88
C PRO A 19 -10.30 1.43 21.41
N ASN A 20 -10.29 2.64 20.84
CA ASN A 20 -11.49 3.41 20.51
C ASN A 20 -11.69 3.68 19.03
N ILE A 21 -10.67 3.52 18.20
CA ILE A 21 -10.73 3.87 16.77
C ILE A 21 -10.41 2.64 15.94
N LYS A 22 -11.45 2.10 15.29
CA LYS A 22 -11.28 0.97 14.37
C LYS A 22 -10.37 1.35 13.21
N GLY A 23 -9.41 0.48 12.89
CA GLY A 23 -8.45 0.69 11.80
C GLY A 23 -7.19 1.44 12.19
N VAL A 24 -7.13 2.11 13.34
CA VAL A 24 -5.90 2.66 13.89
C VAL A 24 -5.16 1.57 14.67
N GLN A 25 -3.89 1.43 14.41
CA GLN A 25 -2.98 0.58 15.17
C GLN A 25 -2.00 1.44 15.98
N ILE A 26 -1.47 0.87 17.05
CA ILE A 26 -0.37 1.45 17.81
C ILE A 26 0.87 0.64 17.47
N ILE A 27 1.82 1.25 16.79
CA ILE A 27 3.04 0.62 16.32
C ILE A 27 4.23 1.36 16.91
N GLU A 28 5.06 0.65 17.65
CA GLU A 28 6.19 1.24 18.38
C GLU A 28 5.75 2.42 19.29
N GLY A 29 4.58 2.28 19.93
CA GLY A 29 4.02 3.29 20.84
C GLY A 29 3.38 4.50 20.18
N LYS A 30 3.27 4.54 18.84
CA LYS A 30 2.66 5.65 18.09
C LYS A 30 1.43 5.19 17.32
N ASN A 31 0.44 6.07 17.21
CA ASN A 31 -0.72 5.82 16.35
C ASN A 31 -0.29 5.69 14.89
N ASN A 32 -0.89 4.72 14.21
CA ASN A 32 -0.65 4.42 12.82
C ASN A 32 -1.97 4.16 12.10
N PHE A 33 -2.22 4.82 10.97
CA PHE A 33 -3.46 4.70 10.22
C PHE A 33 -3.23 4.20 8.79
N PRO A 34 -4.25 3.61 8.16
CA PRO A 34 -4.17 3.15 6.77
C PRO A 34 -3.99 4.33 5.80
N ILE A 35 -3.05 4.21 4.89
CA ILE A 35 -2.81 5.20 3.83
C ILE A 35 -4.06 5.42 2.95
N SER A 36 -4.87 4.36 2.75
CA SER A 36 -6.14 4.45 2.02
C SER A 36 -7.14 5.47 2.60
N TRP A 37 -7.01 5.83 3.87
CA TRP A 37 -7.84 6.87 4.48
C TRP A 37 -7.64 8.25 3.85
N LEU A 38 -6.48 8.53 3.28
CA LEU A 38 -6.23 9.78 2.57
C LEU A 38 -7.11 9.92 1.33
N ASN A 39 -7.34 8.82 0.61
CA ASN A 39 -8.26 8.83 -0.51
C ASN A 39 -9.73 8.95 -0.04
N GLN A 40 -10.11 8.20 1.00
CA GLN A 40 -11.46 8.28 1.57
C GLN A 40 -11.76 9.68 2.13
N GLN A 41 -10.81 10.30 2.83
CA GLN A 41 -10.95 11.67 3.35
C GLN A 41 -11.18 12.67 2.22
N GLY A 42 -10.42 12.58 1.14
CA GLY A 42 -10.56 13.46 -0.01
C GLY A 42 -11.88 13.28 -0.77
N TYR A 43 -12.49 12.10 -0.66
CA TYR A 43 -13.83 11.85 -1.20
C TYR A 43 -14.93 12.39 -0.26
N CYS A 44 -14.92 11.98 1.02
CA CYS A 44 -15.88 12.44 2.03
C CYS A 44 -15.34 12.19 3.45
N GLU A 45 -14.86 13.24 4.09
CA GLU A 45 -14.33 13.19 5.45
C GLU A 45 -15.38 12.72 6.48
N TYR A 46 -16.64 13.15 6.30
CA TYR A 46 -17.73 12.74 7.18
C TYR A 46 -18.03 11.24 7.08
N GLN A 47 -17.94 10.66 5.89
CA GLN A 47 -18.09 9.21 5.70
C GLN A 47 -16.99 8.43 6.42
N LEU A 48 -15.74 8.90 6.34
CA LEU A 48 -14.62 8.33 7.07
C LEU A 48 -14.89 8.34 8.59
N TYR A 49 -15.35 9.48 9.12
CA TYR A 49 -15.70 9.63 10.53
C TYR A 49 -16.81 8.65 10.94
N LEU A 50 -17.90 8.59 10.20
CA LEU A 50 -19.01 7.67 10.49
C LEU A 50 -18.54 6.20 10.51
N GLN A 51 -17.73 5.81 9.55
CA GLN A 51 -17.30 4.43 9.41
C GLN A 51 -16.36 3.99 10.52
N TYR A 52 -15.36 4.77 10.85
CA TYR A 52 -14.29 4.35 11.75
C TYR A 52 -14.43 4.85 13.19
N PHE A 53 -15.09 5.96 13.41
CA PHE A 53 -15.32 6.52 14.74
C PHE A 53 -16.72 6.21 15.29
N GLN A 54 -17.72 6.11 14.44
CA GLN A 54 -19.10 5.81 14.84
C GLN A 54 -19.53 4.37 14.52
N GLY A 55 -18.71 3.59 13.83
CA GLY A 55 -19.00 2.18 13.50
C GLY A 55 -20.14 1.99 12.50
N VAL A 56 -20.49 3.00 11.73
CA VAL A 56 -21.55 2.91 10.71
C VAL A 56 -21.03 2.09 9.52
N LYS A 57 -21.80 1.09 9.09
CA LYS A 57 -21.48 0.31 7.90
C LYS A 57 -21.79 1.12 6.64
N VAL A 58 -20.80 1.20 5.76
CA VAL A 58 -20.94 1.83 4.44
C VAL A 58 -21.17 0.75 3.40
N GLY A 59 -22.21 0.92 2.57
CA GLY A 59 -22.50 0.00 1.47
C GLY A 59 -21.48 0.13 0.33
N GLU A 60 -21.23 -0.97 -0.37
CA GLU A 60 -20.40 -0.98 -1.58
C GLU A 60 -21.11 -0.30 -2.74
N THR A 61 -20.36 0.53 -3.48
CA THR A 61 -20.83 1.11 -4.73
C THR A 61 -20.43 0.24 -5.91
N GLN A 62 -21.10 0.37 -7.05
CA GLN A 62 -20.72 -0.33 -8.29
C GLN A 62 -19.28 -0.03 -8.72
N ALA A 63 -18.83 1.21 -8.51
CA ALA A 63 -17.44 1.59 -8.80
C ALA A 63 -16.44 0.86 -7.90
N MET A 64 -16.74 0.68 -6.61
CA MET A 64 -15.92 -0.10 -5.67
C MET A 64 -15.83 -1.57 -6.10
N THR A 65 -16.96 -2.18 -6.43
CA THR A 65 -17.03 -3.57 -6.90
C THR A 65 -16.23 -3.78 -8.20
N THR A 66 -16.34 -2.86 -9.14
CA THR A 66 -15.58 -2.89 -10.41
C THR A 66 -14.07 -2.75 -10.14
N GLY A 67 -13.67 -1.81 -9.27
CA GLY A 67 -12.27 -1.63 -8.89
C GLY A 67 -11.67 -2.89 -8.26
N THR A 68 -12.39 -3.50 -7.33
CA THR A 68 -11.97 -4.76 -6.68
C THR A 68 -11.81 -5.89 -7.71
N LYS A 69 -12.73 -6.02 -8.66
CA LYS A 69 -12.65 -7.05 -9.70
C LYS A 69 -11.42 -6.89 -10.60
N VAL A 70 -11.13 -5.67 -11.04
CA VAL A 70 -9.94 -5.37 -11.86
C VAL A 70 -8.66 -5.66 -11.08
N HIS A 71 -8.61 -5.22 -9.83
CA HIS A 71 -7.46 -5.48 -8.96
C HIS A 71 -7.20 -6.99 -8.78
N ASN A 72 -8.24 -7.77 -8.49
CA ASN A 72 -8.11 -9.22 -8.31
C ASN A 72 -7.64 -9.93 -9.59
N GLN A 73 -8.11 -9.52 -10.77
CA GLN A 73 -7.64 -10.07 -12.05
C GLN A 73 -6.15 -9.79 -12.29
N LEU A 74 -5.68 -8.59 -11.97
CA LEU A 74 -4.26 -8.25 -12.08
C LEU A 74 -3.40 -9.05 -11.11
N GLU A 75 -3.89 -9.26 -9.89
CA GLU A 75 -3.21 -10.07 -8.88
C GLU A 75 -3.13 -11.54 -9.28
N GLU A 76 -4.21 -12.15 -9.74
CA GLU A 76 -4.23 -13.53 -10.23
C GLU A 76 -3.20 -13.74 -11.35
N LYS A 77 -3.20 -12.85 -12.33
CA LYS A 77 -2.24 -12.89 -13.44
C LYS A 77 -0.79 -12.75 -12.99
N PHE A 78 -0.53 -11.91 -12.00
CA PHE A 78 0.80 -11.75 -11.41
C PHE A 78 1.25 -13.03 -10.71
N GLN A 79 0.37 -13.65 -9.91
CA GLN A 79 0.66 -14.88 -9.15
C GLN A 79 1.06 -16.07 -10.04
N GLU A 80 0.57 -16.14 -11.28
CA GLU A 80 0.89 -17.22 -12.22
C GLU A 80 2.39 -17.31 -12.56
N SER A 81 3.11 -16.18 -12.53
CA SER A 81 4.53 -16.10 -12.92
C SER A 81 5.46 -15.64 -11.80
N ALA A 82 4.93 -15.26 -10.64
CA ALA A 82 5.72 -14.72 -9.56
C ALA A 82 6.45 -15.82 -8.76
N THR A 83 7.67 -15.54 -8.37
CA THR A 83 8.48 -16.42 -7.51
C THR A 83 8.74 -15.77 -6.16
N PRO A 84 8.79 -16.57 -5.06
CA PRO A 84 9.04 -16.03 -3.72
C PRO A 84 10.48 -15.55 -3.58
N ALA A 85 10.67 -14.44 -2.86
CA ALA A 85 11.98 -13.90 -2.49
C ALA A 85 11.87 -13.07 -1.21
N THR A 86 12.97 -12.86 -0.50
CA THR A 86 13.02 -11.91 0.60
C THR A 86 13.09 -10.47 0.06
N PHE A 87 12.76 -9.51 0.91
CA PHE A 87 12.82 -8.11 0.50
C PHE A 87 14.23 -7.66 0.08
N ASP A 88 15.24 -8.07 0.85
CA ASP A 88 16.64 -7.77 0.54
C ASP A 88 17.09 -8.40 -0.79
N GLU A 89 16.70 -9.63 -1.06
CA GLU A 89 16.97 -10.28 -2.35
C GLU A 89 16.34 -9.53 -3.51
N VAL A 90 15.08 -9.08 -3.36
CA VAL A 90 14.38 -8.30 -4.38
C VAL A 90 15.07 -6.95 -4.62
N LEU A 91 15.49 -6.26 -3.56
CA LEU A 91 16.23 -5.00 -3.68
C LEU A 91 17.57 -5.19 -4.42
N GLU A 92 18.34 -6.22 -4.06
CA GLU A 92 19.62 -6.51 -4.73
C GLU A 92 19.42 -6.88 -6.20
N PHE A 93 18.45 -7.75 -6.50
CA PHE A 93 18.15 -8.18 -7.85
C PHE A 93 17.73 -6.99 -8.74
N SER A 94 16.93 -6.09 -8.19
CA SER A 94 16.45 -4.91 -8.91
C SER A 94 17.52 -3.88 -9.27
N LYS A 95 18.74 -3.99 -8.73
CA LYS A 95 19.88 -3.16 -9.13
C LYS A 95 20.41 -3.52 -10.52
N THR A 96 20.12 -4.69 -11.02
CA THR A 96 20.58 -5.19 -12.32
C THR A 96 19.48 -5.41 -13.33
N GLU A 97 18.29 -5.77 -12.87
CA GLU A 97 17.15 -6.08 -13.72
C GLU A 97 15.84 -5.57 -13.11
N LYS A 98 14.91 -5.11 -13.96
CA LYS A 98 13.58 -4.70 -13.52
C LYS A 98 12.86 -5.85 -12.81
N THR A 99 12.45 -5.60 -11.58
CA THR A 99 11.66 -6.51 -10.75
C THR A 99 10.30 -5.88 -10.46
N VAL A 100 9.24 -6.68 -10.49
CA VAL A 100 7.88 -6.26 -10.19
C VAL A 100 7.39 -7.03 -8.98
N THR A 101 6.78 -6.33 -8.03
CA THR A 101 6.04 -6.92 -6.90
C THR A 101 4.67 -6.29 -6.77
N ARG A 102 3.70 -7.05 -6.28
CA ARG A 102 2.32 -6.59 -6.01
C ARG A 102 1.94 -6.87 -4.56
N GLU A 103 0.89 -6.19 -4.10
CA GLU A 103 0.39 -6.31 -2.72
C GLU A 103 1.49 -6.14 -1.66
N MET A 104 2.43 -5.25 -1.94
CA MET A 104 3.54 -5.02 -1.03
C MET A 104 3.08 -4.20 0.17
N PHE A 105 3.18 -4.77 1.36
CA PHE A 105 2.94 -4.04 2.60
C PHE A 105 4.05 -3.02 2.87
N VAL A 106 3.64 -1.80 3.17
CA VAL A 106 4.53 -0.72 3.61
C VAL A 106 4.05 -0.14 4.92
N ILE A 107 5.01 0.24 5.76
CA ILE A 107 4.75 0.82 7.06
C ILE A 107 5.82 1.84 7.42
N SER A 108 5.41 2.97 7.96
CA SER A 108 6.28 3.95 8.55
C SER A 108 5.84 4.28 9.97
N PRO A 109 6.52 3.76 10.99
CA PRO A 109 6.28 4.19 12.37
C PRO A 109 6.57 5.67 12.59
N GLU A 110 7.53 6.23 11.88
CA GLU A 110 7.90 7.64 11.94
C GLU A 110 6.76 8.56 11.53
N TYR A 111 6.12 8.26 10.39
CA TYR A 111 5.02 9.06 9.85
C TYR A 111 3.63 8.58 10.28
N GLY A 112 3.55 7.47 11.02
CA GLY A 112 2.28 6.93 11.51
C GLY A 112 1.34 6.44 10.41
N ILE A 113 1.87 5.85 9.34
CA ILE A 113 1.12 5.39 8.17
C ILE A 113 1.52 3.98 7.74
N ARG A 114 0.57 3.24 7.18
CA ARG A 114 0.77 1.90 6.61
C ARG A 114 -0.22 1.61 5.49
N GLY A 115 0.09 0.61 4.68
CA GLY A 115 -0.84 0.12 3.66
C GLY A 115 -0.22 -0.92 2.75
N PHE A 116 -0.98 -1.30 1.75
CA PHE A 116 -0.55 -2.21 0.69
C PHE A 116 -0.45 -1.43 -0.62
N ILE A 117 0.73 -1.47 -1.23
CA ILE A 117 0.96 -0.91 -2.55
C ILE A 117 0.51 -1.94 -3.59
N ASP A 118 -0.36 -1.54 -4.51
CA ASP A 118 -0.90 -2.44 -5.52
C ASP A 118 0.19 -3.05 -6.39
N GLU A 119 1.10 -2.21 -6.90
CA GLU A 119 2.24 -2.67 -7.69
C GLU A 119 3.45 -1.76 -7.54
N ILE A 120 4.65 -2.33 -7.47
CA ILE A 120 5.92 -1.60 -7.50
C ILE A 120 6.80 -2.16 -8.60
N TRP A 121 7.34 -1.27 -9.41
CA TRP A 121 8.45 -1.57 -10.31
C TRP A 121 9.74 -1.09 -9.64
N MET A 122 10.64 -2.00 -9.45
CA MET A 122 11.99 -1.73 -8.95
C MET A 122 12.95 -1.89 -10.10
N THR A 123 13.59 -0.81 -10.51
CA THR A 123 14.55 -0.79 -11.62
C THR A 123 15.94 -0.41 -11.10
N PRO A 124 17.00 -0.57 -11.89
CA PRO A 124 18.34 -0.12 -11.49
C PRO A 124 18.42 1.36 -11.10
N ASP A 125 17.54 2.21 -11.67
CA ASP A 125 17.62 3.65 -11.51
C ASP A 125 16.56 4.24 -10.57
N GLU A 126 15.39 3.59 -10.46
CA GLU A 126 14.24 4.15 -9.75
C GLU A 126 13.27 3.10 -9.22
N PHE A 127 12.41 3.54 -8.30
CA PHE A 127 11.23 2.81 -7.84
C PHE A 127 9.96 3.50 -8.35
N VAL A 128 9.08 2.76 -9.00
CA VAL A 128 7.81 3.28 -9.51
C VAL A 128 6.66 2.64 -8.73
N ILE A 129 5.92 3.46 -7.98
CA ILE A 129 4.77 3.02 -7.20
C ILE A 129 3.50 3.26 -7.98
N ILE A 130 2.70 2.22 -8.12
CA ILE A 130 1.49 2.19 -8.93
C ILE A 130 0.31 1.82 -8.04
N ASP A 131 -0.77 2.59 -8.16
CA ASP A 131 -2.05 2.35 -7.52
C ASP A 131 -3.10 2.08 -8.61
N ASP A 132 -3.70 0.89 -8.57
CA ASP A 132 -4.66 0.44 -9.58
C ASP A 132 -6.02 1.11 -9.34
N LYS A 133 -6.39 2.05 -10.18
CA LYS A 133 -7.70 2.71 -10.15
C LYS A 133 -8.45 2.51 -11.45
N PRO A 134 -9.75 2.19 -11.41
CA PRO A 134 -10.58 2.23 -12.60
C PRO A 134 -10.76 3.69 -13.05
N GLY A 135 -10.78 3.90 -14.38
CA GLY A 135 -10.94 5.21 -14.98
C GLY A 135 -9.65 5.84 -15.46
N ASN A 136 -9.75 7.05 -15.98
CA ASN A 136 -8.66 7.77 -16.65
C ASN A 136 -8.33 9.12 -16.01
N GLN A 137 -8.87 9.39 -14.82
CA GLN A 137 -8.66 10.66 -14.13
C GLN A 137 -8.04 10.42 -12.75
N ALA A 138 -6.92 11.08 -12.48
CA ALA A 138 -6.31 11.12 -11.16
C ALA A 138 -6.89 12.28 -10.34
N TYR A 139 -7.58 11.95 -9.26
CA TYR A 139 -8.07 12.92 -8.28
C TYR A 139 -6.98 13.29 -7.28
N GLY A 140 -7.06 14.49 -6.70
CA GLY A 140 -6.09 14.96 -5.70
C GLY A 140 -5.94 14.02 -4.51
N SER A 141 -7.03 13.40 -4.06
CA SER A 141 -7.02 12.40 -2.99
C SER A 141 -6.24 11.14 -3.35
N THR A 142 -6.37 10.65 -4.58
CA THR A 142 -5.60 9.52 -5.10
C THR A 142 -4.12 9.86 -5.19
N ILE A 143 -3.78 11.05 -5.66
CA ILE A 143 -2.41 11.53 -5.73
C ILE A 143 -1.78 11.58 -4.33
N ASN A 144 -2.51 12.07 -3.33
CA ASN A 144 -2.03 12.12 -1.95
C ASN A 144 -1.82 10.70 -1.36
N GLN A 145 -2.68 9.75 -1.69
CA GLN A 145 -2.51 8.36 -1.30
C GLN A 145 -1.22 7.78 -1.90
N VAL A 146 -0.95 7.96 -3.17
CA VAL A 146 0.28 7.47 -3.83
C VAL A 146 1.52 8.13 -3.24
N ARG A 147 1.48 9.44 -2.98
CA ARG A 147 2.58 10.15 -2.31
C ARG A 147 2.87 9.59 -0.91
N ALA A 148 1.85 9.23 -0.15
CA ALA A 148 2.02 8.60 1.16
C ALA A 148 2.61 7.20 1.06
N TYR A 149 2.25 6.42 0.04
CA TYR A 149 2.92 5.15 -0.26
C TYR A 149 4.41 5.34 -0.58
N CYS A 150 4.74 6.33 -1.41
CA CYS A 150 6.14 6.67 -1.71
C CYS A 150 6.91 7.04 -0.44
N LEU A 151 6.31 7.86 0.44
CA LEU A 151 6.91 8.27 1.69
C LEU A 151 7.15 7.08 2.63
N ALA A 152 6.16 6.20 2.80
CA ALA A 152 6.28 5.00 3.63
C ALA A 152 7.34 4.04 3.08
N PHE A 153 7.34 3.80 1.77
CA PHE A 153 8.31 2.95 1.11
C PHE A 153 9.74 3.50 1.27
N LYS A 154 9.94 4.78 1.02
CA LYS A 154 11.24 5.44 1.18
C LYS A 154 11.76 5.39 2.63
N ASN A 155 10.87 5.45 3.61
CA ASN A 155 11.22 5.33 5.02
C ASN A 155 11.62 3.90 5.42
N MET A 156 11.12 2.88 4.70
CA MET A 156 11.47 1.47 4.96
C MET A 156 12.83 1.07 4.40
N ILE A 157 13.31 1.73 3.36
CA ILE A 157 14.51 1.33 2.63
C ILE A 157 15.65 2.32 2.87
N ASN A 158 16.88 1.80 2.84
CA ASN A 158 18.10 2.60 2.81
C ASN A 158 18.74 2.50 1.41
N ASP A 159 18.05 3.06 0.43
CA ASP A 159 18.45 3.04 -0.99
C ASP A 159 18.41 4.46 -1.56
N LYS A 160 19.37 4.78 -2.44
CA LYS A 160 19.51 6.13 -2.99
C LYS A 160 18.80 6.32 -4.34
N ARG A 161 18.22 5.27 -4.91
CA ARG A 161 17.42 5.37 -6.13
C ARG A 161 16.20 6.27 -5.92
N ASN A 162 15.73 6.86 -7.00
CA ASN A 162 14.55 7.73 -6.99
C ASN A 162 13.24 6.97 -6.76
#